data_bc87411a3979e7e02c9f70e6bc8bde9e
#
_entry.id   bc87411a3979e7e02c9f70e6bc8bde9e
#
_cell.length_a   1.000
_cell.length_b   1.000
_cell.length_c   1.000
_cell.angle_alpha   90.00
_cell.angle_beta   90.00
_cell.angle_gamma   90.00
#
_symmetry.space_group_name_H-M   'P 1'
#
loop_
_entity.id
_entity.type
_entity.pdbx_description
1 polymer ?
#
loop_
_entity_poly.entity_id
_entity_poly.type
_entity_poly.pdbx_seq_one_letter_code
_entity_poly.pdbx_strand_id
1 'polypeptide(L)'
;MRYKVKEIIIQKIQSLWFIIVIMTDMLMVYITCESVEQAKKIEKHLLKKRVCACVNIFPEMHPMFFWPPKSGIIDESKEVVLIVKTIESRFKSLEKEVKAIHPDDIPCIIALPVSHVSKNYYDWLVGEL
;
A
#
# COMPACT_ATOMS: atom_id res chain seq x y z
N MET A 1 -26.02 21.65 -28.39
CA MET A 1 -24.85 22.18 -27.65
C MET A 1 -25.09 22.31 -26.15
N ARG A 2 -26.18 22.89 -25.69
CA ARG A 2 -26.51 23.00 -24.24
C ARG A 2 -26.69 21.65 -23.52
N TYR A 3 -27.19 20.62 -24.17
CA TYR A 3 -27.40 19.28 -23.58
C TYR A 3 -26.09 18.53 -23.34
N LYS A 4 -25.08 18.63 -24.23
CA LYS A 4 -23.76 17.97 -24.06
C LYS A 4 -22.97 18.52 -22.88
N VAL A 5 -23.04 19.81 -22.62
CA VAL A 5 -22.35 20.46 -21.50
C VAL A 5 -22.96 20.04 -20.17
N LYS A 6 -24.29 19.90 -20.08
CA LYS A 6 -24.96 19.38 -18.86
C LYS A 6 -24.60 17.94 -18.58
N GLU A 7 -24.54 17.06 -19.59
CA GLU A 7 -24.14 15.68 -19.43
C GLU A 7 -22.68 15.54 -18.95
N ILE A 8 -21.75 16.33 -19.50
CA ILE A 8 -20.35 16.34 -19.08
C ILE A 8 -20.21 16.82 -17.65
N ILE A 9 -20.97 17.83 -17.21
CA ILE A 9 -20.95 18.32 -15.84
C ILE A 9 -21.53 17.27 -14.88
N ILE A 10 -22.64 16.62 -15.25
CA ILE A 10 -23.26 15.56 -14.45
C ILE A 10 -22.31 14.36 -14.31
N GLN A 11 -21.66 13.93 -15.39
CA GLN A 11 -20.67 12.85 -15.36
C GLN A 11 -19.46 13.21 -14.48
N LYS A 12 -18.96 14.44 -14.55
CA LYS A 12 -17.87 14.91 -13.68
C LYS A 12 -18.30 14.97 -12.21
N ILE A 13 -19.51 15.42 -11.92
CA ILE A 13 -20.04 15.44 -10.56
C ILE A 13 -20.25 14.02 -10.04
N GLN A 14 -20.77 13.12 -10.85
CA GLN A 14 -20.96 11.71 -10.49
C GLN A 14 -19.62 10.98 -10.26
N SER A 15 -18.60 11.27 -11.08
CA SER A 15 -17.27 10.69 -10.88
C SER A 15 -16.58 11.25 -9.63
N LEU A 16 -16.76 12.53 -9.32
CA LEU A 16 -16.29 13.14 -8.06
C LEU A 16 -17.03 12.59 -6.85
N TRP A 17 -18.35 12.38 -6.95
CA TRP A 17 -19.16 11.73 -5.90
C TRP A 17 -18.73 10.28 -5.66
N PHE A 18 -18.47 9.54 -6.71
CA PHE A 18 -17.97 8.17 -6.65
C PHE A 18 -16.60 8.13 -5.97
N ILE A 19 -15.70 9.06 -6.28
CA ILE A 19 -14.40 9.21 -5.63
C ILE A 19 -14.56 9.57 -4.15
N ILE A 20 -15.48 10.47 -3.81
CA ILE A 20 -15.75 10.89 -2.42
C ILE A 20 -16.39 9.77 -1.58
N VAL A 21 -17.27 8.97 -2.17
CA VAL A 21 -18.00 7.90 -1.47
C VAL A 21 -17.12 6.66 -1.23
N ILE A 22 -16.08 6.44 -2.06
CA ILE A 22 -15.24 5.24 -1.98
C ILE A 22 -14.01 5.43 -1.08
N MET A 23 -13.60 6.66 -0.78
CA MET A 23 -12.31 6.90 -0.12
C MET A 23 -12.43 7.08 1.39
N THR A 24 -12.18 6.00 2.14
CA THR A 24 -11.55 6.17 3.44
C THR A 24 -10.09 6.59 3.18
N ASP A 25 -9.44 7.23 4.13
CA ASP A 25 -8.00 7.53 4.03
C ASP A 25 -7.12 6.34 4.44
N MET A 26 -7.73 5.20 4.76
CA MET A 26 -7.02 3.99 5.11
C MET A 26 -6.37 3.35 3.88
N LEU A 27 -5.14 2.89 4.06
CA LEU A 27 -4.37 2.18 3.05
C LEU A 27 -3.93 0.81 3.56
N MET A 28 -3.92 -0.17 2.66
CA MET A 28 -3.17 -1.41 2.81
C MET A 28 -1.95 -1.33 1.89
N VAL A 29 -0.75 -1.35 2.46
CA VAL A 29 0.48 -1.26 1.69
C VAL A 29 1.08 -2.65 1.56
N TYR A 30 1.18 -3.11 0.32
CA TYR A 30 1.79 -4.38 -0.05
C TYR A 30 3.30 -4.16 -0.25
N ILE A 31 4.11 -4.93 0.47
CA ILE A 31 5.56 -4.91 0.39
C ILE A 31 6.05 -6.35 0.29
N THR A 32 7.05 -6.61 -0.53
CA THR A 32 7.70 -7.91 -0.60
C THR A 32 9.14 -7.85 -0.09
N CYS A 33 9.62 -8.93 0.49
CA CYS A 33 11.00 -9.09 0.92
C CYS A 33 11.42 -10.56 0.87
N GLU A 34 12.71 -10.83 1.03
CA GLU A 34 13.27 -12.17 0.77
C GLU A 34 13.06 -13.19 1.90
N SER A 35 12.83 -12.74 3.14
CA SER A 35 12.75 -13.63 4.30
C SER A 35 11.83 -13.11 5.39
N VAL A 36 11.35 -14.04 6.24
CA VAL A 36 10.56 -13.69 7.44
C VAL A 36 11.38 -12.85 8.41
N GLU A 37 12.68 -13.12 8.52
CA GLU A 37 13.57 -12.34 9.37
C GLU A 37 13.66 -10.88 8.92
N GLN A 38 13.83 -10.67 7.63
CA GLN A 38 13.81 -9.32 7.03
C GLN A 38 12.46 -8.64 7.20
N ALA A 39 11.35 -9.36 6.96
CA ALA A 39 10.01 -8.85 7.18
C ALA A 39 9.81 -8.35 8.61
N LYS A 40 10.26 -9.11 9.60
CA LYS A 40 10.17 -8.72 11.02
C LYS A 40 11.01 -7.49 11.36
N LYS A 41 12.15 -7.30 10.71
CA LYS A 41 12.97 -6.08 10.88
C LYS A 41 12.21 -4.86 10.32
N ILE A 42 11.64 -4.99 9.13
CA ILE A 42 10.83 -3.93 8.50
C ILE A 42 9.61 -3.62 9.38
N GLU A 43 8.85 -4.62 9.79
CA GLU A 43 7.69 -4.49 10.67
C GLU A 43 8.01 -3.69 11.94
N LYS A 44 9.04 -4.10 12.67
CA LYS A 44 9.47 -3.41 13.90
C LYS A 44 9.87 -1.96 13.64
N HIS A 45 10.59 -1.72 12.57
CA HIS A 45 11.04 -0.38 12.21
C HIS A 45 9.86 0.55 11.92
N LEU A 46 8.93 0.09 11.08
CA LEU A 46 7.74 0.88 10.71
C LEU A 46 6.84 1.19 11.92
N LEU A 47 6.62 0.21 12.80
CA LEU A 47 5.82 0.41 14.01
C LEU A 47 6.49 1.38 14.98
N LYS A 48 7.80 1.28 15.18
CA LYS A 48 8.55 2.22 16.02
C LYS A 48 8.48 3.66 15.50
N LYS A 49 8.45 3.83 14.19
CA LYS A 49 8.33 5.14 13.55
C LYS A 49 6.90 5.67 13.51
N ARG A 50 5.94 4.90 13.96
CA ARG A 50 4.52 5.27 13.93
C ARG A 50 4.01 5.65 12.53
N VAL A 51 4.56 5.04 11.50
CA VAL A 51 4.09 5.22 10.12
C VAL A 51 3.02 4.21 9.72
N CYS A 52 2.76 3.25 10.60
CA CYS A 52 1.67 2.27 10.49
C CYS A 52 1.24 1.80 11.88
N ALA A 53 0.07 1.19 11.98
CA ALA A 53 -0.46 0.65 13.23
C ALA A 53 -0.46 -0.88 13.28
N CYS A 54 -0.41 -1.54 12.14
CA CYS A 54 -0.46 -3.00 12.05
C CYS A 54 0.30 -3.48 10.81
N VAL A 55 1.01 -4.59 10.96
CA VAL A 55 1.66 -5.30 9.86
C VAL A 55 1.30 -6.77 9.94
N ASN A 56 0.88 -7.35 8.82
CA ASN A 56 0.70 -8.79 8.67
C ASN A 56 1.80 -9.34 7.78
N ILE A 57 2.40 -10.44 8.19
CA ILE A 57 3.46 -11.15 7.45
C ILE A 57 2.91 -12.46 6.92
N PHE A 58 3.04 -12.67 5.60
CA PHE A 58 2.70 -13.91 4.91
C PHE A 58 4.00 -14.59 4.47
N PRO A 59 4.40 -15.70 5.11
CA PRO A 59 5.76 -16.19 5.08
C PRO A 59 6.19 -16.89 3.78
N GLU A 60 5.26 -17.22 2.90
CA GLU A 60 5.63 -17.91 1.68
C GLU A 60 4.83 -17.40 0.49
N MET A 61 5.56 -16.83 -0.48
CA MET A 61 5.02 -16.33 -1.74
C MET A 61 6.02 -16.64 -2.85
N HIS A 62 5.51 -17.00 -4.03
CA HIS A 62 6.32 -17.38 -5.17
C HIS A 62 6.08 -16.40 -6.33
N PRO A 63 6.83 -15.30 -6.43
CA PRO A 63 6.71 -14.38 -7.54
C PRO A 63 7.45 -14.87 -8.78
N MET A 64 6.92 -14.51 -9.94
CA MET A 64 7.62 -14.53 -11.22
C MET A 64 7.66 -13.10 -11.74
N PHE A 65 8.80 -12.66 -12.23
CA PHE A 65 9.00 -11.28 -12.65
C PHE A 65 10.08 -11.17 -13.73
N PHE A 66 10.09 -10.06 -14.42
CA PHE A 66 11.18 -9.76 -15.37
C PHE A 66 12.37 -9.16 -14.63
N TRP A 67 13.51 -9.84 -14.72
CA TRP A 67 14.77 -9.35 -14.17
C TRP A 67 15.97 -9.93 -14.94
N PRO A 68 17.08 -9.17 -15.19
CA PRO A 68 17.26 -7.73 -14.91
C PRO A 68 16.30 -6.82 -15.71
N PRO A 69 16.22 -5.53 -15.36
CA PRO A 69 15.34 -4.60 -16.07
C PRO A 69 15.62 -4.59 -17.59
N LYS A 70 14.53 -4.66 -18.39
CA LYS A 70 14.56 -4.67 -19.87
C LYS A 70 15.25 -5.88 -20.52
N SER A 71 15.60 -6.91 -19.76
CA SER A 71 16.24 -8.13 -20.30
C SER A 71 15.26 -9.07 -21.01
N GLY A 72 13.97 -9.02 -20.66
CA GLY A 72 12.97 -10.00 -21.09
C GLY A 72 13.13 -11.38 -20.43
N ILE A 73 14.05 -11.52 -19.47
CA ILE A 73 14.28 -12.74 -18.72
C ILE A 73 13.25 -12.87 -17.60
N ILE A 74 12.58 -14.02 -17.54
CA ILE A 74 11.68 -14.36 -16.44
C ILE A 74 12.50 -14.98 -15.32
N ASP A 75 12.47 -14.38 -14.17
CA ASP A 75 13.10 -14.84 -12.95
C ASP A 75 12.03 -15.23 -11.93
N GLU A 76 12.40 -16.05 -10.95
CA GLU A 76 11.51 -16.49 -9.88
C GLU A 76 12.27 -16.57 -8.55
N SER A 77 11.53 -16.43 -7.47
CA SER A 77 12.11 -16.53 -6.13
C SER A 77 11.09 -17.06 -5.13
N LYS A 78 11.51 -17.23 -3.89
CA LYS A 78 10.63 -17.35 -2.74
C LYS A 78 10.72 -16.05 -1.96
N GLU A 79 9.56 -15.46 -1.68
CA GLU A 79 9.49 -14.19 -0.98
C GLU A 79 8.45 -14.21 0.14
N VAL A 80 8.45 -13.15 0.91
CA VAL A 80 7.53 -12.90 2.02
C VAL A 80 6.76 -11.63 1.71
N VAL A 81 5.46 -11.65 1.97
CA VAL A 81 4.59 -10.49 1.80
C VAL A 81 4.31 -9.84 3.15
N LEU A 82 4.47 -8.51 3.20
CA LEU A 82 3.96 -7.69 4.30
C LEU A 82 2.74 -6.93 3.81
N ILE A 83 1.67 -6.98 4.59
CA ILE A 83 0.52 -6.07 4.44
C ILE A 83 0.55 -5.09 5.60
N VAL A 84 0.89 -3.85 5.27
CA VAL A 84 1.03 -2.75 6.23
C VAL A 84 -0.22 -1.89 6.23
N LYS A 85 -0.82 -1.66 7.38
CA LYS A 85 -2.06 -0.89 7.50
C LYS A 85 -1.76 0.50 8.07
N THR A 86 -2.14 1.51 7.31
CA THR A 86 -1.87 2.91 7.61
C THR A 86 -2.94 3.82 6.99
N ILE A 87 -2.68 5.12 6.98
CA ILE A 87 -3.52 6.13 6.34
C ILE A 87 -2.74 6.94 5.31
N GLU A 88 -3.45 7.60 4.41
CA GLU A 88 -2.86 8.37 3.29
C GLU A 88 -1.78 9.35 3.75
N SER A 89 -2.02 10.09 4.83
CA SER A 89 -1.08 11.09 5.33
C SER A 89 0.25 10.51 5.83
N ARG A 90 0.33 9.19 6.07
CA ARG A 90 1.55 8.50 6.52
C ARG A 90 2.31 7.80 5.39
N PHE A 91 1.71 7.68 4.20
CA PHE A 91 2.29 6.87 3.12
C PHE A 91 3.69 7.33 2.70
N LYS A 92 3.91 8.62 2.50
CA LYS A 92 5.24 9.14 2.09
C LYS A 92 6.32 8.84 3.12
N SER A 93 6.00 9.00 4.40
CA SER A 93 6.92 8.66 5.48
C SER A 93 7.18 7.15 5.55
N LEU A 94 6.14 6.33 5.37
CA LEU A 94 6.25 4.88 5.31
C LEU A 94 7.16 4.45 4.15
N GLU A 95 6.93 4.94 2.96
CA GLU A 95 7.77 4.66 1.78
C GLU A 95 9.23 5.00 2.03
N LYS A 96 9.49 6.17 2.60
CA LYS A 96 10.85 6.61 2.95
C LYS A 96 11.51 5.65 3.94
N GLU A 97 10.79 5.24 5.00
CA GLU A 97 11.32 4.35 6.02
C GLU A 97 11.56 2.93 5.49
N VAL A 98 10.70 2.42 4.60
CA VAL A 98 10.94 1.14 3.93
C VAL A 98 12.18 1.20 3.07
N LYS A 99 12.32 2.22 2.22
CA LYS A 99 13.48 2.39 1.34
C LYS A 99 14.80 2.53 2.11
N ALA A 100 14.76 3.08 3.32
CA ALA A 100 15.95 3.24 4.15
C ALA A 100 16.53 1.91 4.66
N ILE A 101 15.72 0.86 4.77
CA ILE A 101 16.14 -0.42 5.37
C ILE A 101 15.92 -1.63 4.45
N HIS A 102 15.21 -1.47 3.35
CA HIS A 102 15.01 -2.55 2.38
C HIS A 102 16.30 -2.79 1.58
N PRO A 103 16.75 -4.03 1.42
CA PRO A 103 18.00 -4.32 0.72
C PRO A 103 17.91 -4.20 -0.80
N ASP A 104 16.70 -4.26 -1.38
CA ASP A 104 16.52 -4.17 -2.82
C ASP A 104 16.65 -2.73 -3.32
N ASP A 105 17.27 -2.55 -4.46
CA ASP A 105 17.39 -1.24 -5.13
C ASP A 105 16.03 -0.72 -5.59
N ILE A 106 15.12 -1.63 -5.96
CA ILE A 106 13.76 -1.32 -6.42
C ILE A 106 12.78 -2.16 -5.60
N PRO A 107 12.50 -1.77 -4.33
CA PRO A 107 11.57 -2.52 -3.50
C PRO A 107 10.14 -2.39 -4.00
N CYS A 108 9.37 -3.49 -3.93
CA CYS A 108 7.95 -3.46 -4.21
C CYS A 108 7.21 -2.79 -3.05
N ILE A 109 6.65 -1.63 -3.29
CA ILE A 109 5.85 -0.86 -2.32
C ILE A 109 4.61 -0.37 -3.04
N ILE A 110 3.46 -1.00 -2.79
CA ILE A 110 2.20 -0.67 -3.48
C ILE A 110 1.14 -0.38 -2.43
N ALA A 111 0.52 0.79 -2.50
CA ALA A 111 -0.60 1.15 -1.64
C ALA A 111 -1.93 0.87 -2.33
N LEU A 112 -2.82 0.17 -1.63
CA LEU A 112 -4.18 -0.10 -2.04
C LEU A 112 -5.15 0.72 -1.17
N PRO A 113 -6.03 1.52 -1.77
CA PRO A 113 -7.03 2.24 -1.00
C PRO A 113 -8.06 1.27 -0.43
N VAL A 114 -8.43 1.47 0.84
CA VAL A 114 -9.46 0.70 1.52
C VAL A 114 -10.78 1.45 1.43
N SER A 115 -11.75 0.90 0.71
CA SER A 115 -13.04 1.55 0.51
C SER A 115 -13.95 1.46 1.74
N HIS A 116 -13.86 0.38 2.51
CA HIS A 116 -14.69 0.13 3.69
C HIS A 116 -13.85 -0.48 4.80
N VAL A 117 -14.07 -0.01 6.01
CA VAL A 117 -13.44 -0.52 7.23
C VAL A 117 -14.43 -0.37 8.39
N SER A 118 -14.44 -1.28 9.33
CA SER A 118 -15.28 -1.13 10.52
C SER A 118 -14.83 0.08 11.33
N LYS A 119 -15.79 0.84 11.88
CA LYS A 119 -15.50 2.08 12.62
C LYS A 119 -14.55 1.86 13.79
N ASN A 120 -14.78 0.82 14.58
CA ASN A 120 -13.95 0.56 15.77
C ASN A 120 -12.49 0.23 15.39
N TYR A 121 -12.30 -0.52 14.30
CA TYR A 121 -10.96 -0.84 13.82
C TYR A 121 -10.24 0.41 13.28
N TYR A 122 -10.95 1.22 12.52
CA TYR A 122 -10.41 2.47 11.99
C TYR A 122 -10.02 3.44 13.10
N ASP A 123 -10.90 3.63 14.10
CA ASP A 123 -10.64 4.52 15.24
C ASP A 123 -9.40 4.06 16.03
N TRP A 124 -9.27 2.75 16.25
CA TRP A 124 -8.07 2.18 16.87
C TRP A 124 -6.83 2.47 16.03
N LEU A 125 -6.87 2.17 14.73
CA LEU A 125 -5.73 2.36 13.83
C LEU A 125 -5.23 3.80 13.83
N VAL A 126 -6.14 4.76 13.67
CA VAL A 126 -5.81 6.19 13.69
C VAL A 126 -5.27 6.64 15.06
N GLY A 127 -5.82 6.07 16.14
CA GLY A 127 -5.38 6.37 17.51
C GLY A 127 -3.93 5.95 17.79
N GLU A 128 -3.39 4.99 17.05
CA GLU A 128 -2.01 4.52 17.19
C GLU A 128 -1.01 5.31 16.34
N LEU A 129 -1.48 6.11 15.43
CA LEU A 129 -0.67 6.95 14.55
C LEU A 129 -0.52 8.39 15.12
#